data_d42fed74373f9b8187f2bb231a026dfc
#
_entry.id   d42fed74373f9b8187f2bb231a026dfc
#
_cell.length_a   1.000
_cell.length_b   1.000
_cell.length_c   1.000
_cell.angle_alpha   90.00
_cell.angle_beta   90.00
_cell.angle_gamma   90.00
#
_symmetry.space_group_name_H-M   'P 1'
#
loop_
_entity.id
_entity.type
_entity.pdbx_description
1 polymer ?
#
loop_
_entity_poly.entity_id
_entity_poly.type
_entity_poly.pdbx_seq_one_letter_code
_entity_poly.pdbx_strand_id
1 'polypeptide(L)'
;MTIKEIQDSIVEEFSMFDDWMDRYAMLIEMGKDCPMIDAQYRNDNYLINGCQSRVWLHAKMDDGKVYFSADSDAVITKGIINLLIKVLSGQKPSDIIAADMSFLDEIGLKEHLSPTRSNGLLSMVKQMMLYAEVFSQAGN
;
A
#
# COMPACT_ATOMS: atom_id res chain seq x y z
N MET A 1 -9.43 -8.78 10.98
CA MET A 1 -8.42 -9.70 10.40
C MET A 1 -7.02 -9.21 10.72
N THR A 2 -6.12 -10.15 10.95
CA THR A 2 -4.70 -9.79 11.13
C THR A 2 -4.05 -9.46 9.78
N ILE A 3 -2.92 -8.78 9.83
CA ILE A 3 -2.14 -8.49 8.61
C ILE A 3 -1.82 -9.79 7.87
N LYS A 4 -1.36 -10.82 8.58
CA LYS A 4 -1.02 -12.11 7.97
C LYS A 4 -2.23 -12.76 7.27
N GLU A 5 -3.40 -12.72 7.89
CA GLU A 5 -4.61 -13.28 7.29
C GLU A 5 -4.99 -12.55 6.01
N ILE A 6 -4.87 -11.22 6.00
CA ILE A 6 -5.16 -10.40 4.82
C ILE A 6 -4.15 -10.71 3.71
N GLN A 7 -2.86 -10.81 4.05
CA GLN A 7 -1.81 -11.16 3.09
C GLN A 7 -2.06 -12.53 2.46
N ASP A 8 -2.41 -13.52 3.26
CA ASP A 8 -2.69 -14.87 2.77
C ASP A 8 -3.88 -14.88 1.81
N SER A 9 -4.91 -14.11 2.11
CA SER A 9 -6.07 -13.95 1.23
C SER A 9 -5.68 -13.34 -0.11
N ILE A 10 -4.80 -12.34 -0.11
CA ILE A 10 -4.33 -11.68 -1.32
C ILE A 10 -3.48 -12.65 -2.16
N VAL A 11 -2.59 -13.39 -1.52
CA VAL A 11 -1.78 -14.41 -2.22
C VAL A 11 -2.69 -15.43 -2.91
N GLU A 12 -3.72 -15.88 -2.22
CA GLU A 12 -4.69 -16.82 -2.78
C GLU A 12 -5.41 -16.23 -3.99
N GLU A 13 -5.87 -14.98 -3.90
CA GLU A 13 -6.54 -14.31 -5.03
C GLU A 13 -5.62 -14.19 -6.25
N PHE A 14 -4.36 -13.79 -6.04
CA PHE A 14 -3.41 -13.66 -7.15
C PHE A 14 -3.05 -15.01 -7.75
N SER A 15 -3.05 -16.08 -6.96
CA SER A 15 -2.73 -17.43 -7.44
C SER A 15 -3.76 -17.98 -8.41
N MET A 16 -4.96 -17.40 -8.44
CA MET A 16 -6.00 -17.79 -9.38
C MET A 16 -5.73 -17.37 -10.83
N PHE A 17 -4.79 -16.44 -11.02
CA PHE A 17 -4.43 -15.91 -12.32
C PHE A 17 -3.02 -16.33 -12.70
N ASP A 18 -2.87 -17.07 -13.79
CA ASP A 18 -1.55 -17.48 -14.28
C ASP A 18 -0.91 -16.40 -15.14
N ASP A 19 -1.73 -15.60 -15.82
CA ASP A 19 -1.27 -14.56 -16.74
C ASP A 19 -1.12 -13.22 -16.00
N TRP A 20 0.03 -12.56 -16.20
CA TRP A 20 0.29 -11.25 -15.60
C TRP A 20 -0.61 -10.15 -16.12
N MET A 21 -1.11 -10.27 -17.34
CA MET A 21 -2.10 -9.31 -17.83
C MET A 21 -3.36 -9.32 -16.96
N ASP A 22 -3.81 -10.53 -16.54
CA ASP A 22 -4.95 -10.66 -15.64
C ASP A 22 -4.64 -10.13 -14.24
N ARG A 23 -3.41 -10.32 -13.76
CA ARG A 23 -2.99 -9.79 -12.46
C ARG A 23 -2.91 -8.26 -12.47
N TYR A 24 -2.43 -7.67 -13.56
CA TYR A 24 -2.45 -6.21 -13.73
C TYR A 24 -3.89 -5.68 -13.77
N ALA A 25 -4.78 -6.36 -14.47
CA ALA A 25 -6.18 -5.99 -14.50
C ALA A 25 -6.79 -6.00 -13.11
N MET A 26 -6.43 -6.98 -12.29
CA MET A 26 -6.88 -7.07 -10.90
C MET A 26 -6.34 -5.90 -10.06
N LEU A 27 -5.06 -5.54 -10.23
CA LEU A 27 -4.49 -4.38 -9.53
C LEU A 27 -5.23 -3.09 -9.89
N ILE A 28 -5.51 -2.88 -11.17
CA ILE A 28 -6.23 -1.70 -11.63
C ILE A 28 -7.63 -1.66 -11.02
N GLU A 29 -8.31 -2.79 -10.98
CA GLU A 29 -9.65 -2.89 -10.38
C GLU A 29 -9.60 -2.60 -8.87
N MET A 30 -8.59 -3.11 -8.17
CA MET A 30 -8.39 -2.83 -6.76
C MET A 30 -8.17 -1.34 -6.50
N GLY A 31 -7.51 -0.65 -7.43
CA GLY A 31 -7.26 0.78 -7.29
C GLY A 31 -8.52 1.62 -7.27
N LYS A 32 -9.61 1.12 -7.85
CA LYS A 32 -10.89 1.83 -7.84
C LYS A 32 -11.51 1.88 -6.44
N ASP A 33 -11.15 0.94 -5.57
CA ASP A 33 -11.64 0.88 -4.20
C ASP A 33 -10.70 1.61 -3.21
N CYS A 34 -9.66 2.25 -3.72
CA CYS A 34 -8.70 2.95 -2.87
C CYS A 34 -9.39 4.04 -2.06
N PRO A 35 -9.23 4.05 -0.71
CA PRO A 35 -9.71 5.15 0.11
C PRO A 35 -9.11 6.47 -0.38
N MET A 36 -9.94 7.32 -0.94
CA MET A 36 -9.49 8.55 -1.58
C MET A 36 -8.95 9.54 -0.57
N ILE A 37 -7.77 10.06 -0.81
CA ILE A 37 -7.16 11.08 0.02
C ILE A 37 -8.00 12.38 -0.05
N ASP A 38 -8.15 13.04 1.09
CA ASP A 38 -8.83 14.33 1.14
C ASP A 38 -8.04 15.34 0.32
N ALA A 39 -8.75 16.21 -0.40
CA ALA A 39 -8.13 17.20 -1.29
C ALA A 39 -7.09 18.07 -0.58
N GLN A 40 -7.29 18.37 0.71
CA GLN A 40 -6.34 19.19 1.48
C GLN A 40 -4.98 18.52 1.65
N TYR A 41 -4.90 17.20 1.53
CA TYR A 41 -3.66 16.44 1.66
C TYR A 41 -3.05 16.04 0.31
N ARG A 42 -3.71 16.37 -0.77
CA ARG A 42 -3.21 16.05 -2.12
C ARG A 42 -2.28 17.15 -2.62
N ASN A 43 -1.15 17.26 -1.95
CA ASN A 43 -0.13 18.29 -2.23
C ASN A 43 1.26 17.73 -1.96
N ASP A 44 2.28 18.55 -2.22
CA ASP A 44 3.69 18.11 -2.18
C ASP A 44 4.13 17.61 -0.79
N ASN A 45 3.47 18.04 0.28
CA ASN A 45 3.83 17.59 1.63
C ASN A 45 3.49 16.11 1.86
N TYR A 46 2.58 15.57 1.08
CA TYR A 46 2.11 14.19 1.20
C TYR A 46 2.55 13.32 0.02
N LEU A 47 3.39 13.86 -0.85
CA LEU A 47 3.90 13.14 -2.00
C LEU A 47 4.96 12.13 -1.56
N ILE A 48 4.87 10.90 -2.05
CA ILE A 48 5.89 9.89 -1.77
C ILE A 48 7.05 10.09 -2.73
N ASN A 49 8.25 10.30 -2.17
CA ASN A 49 9.47 10.42 -2.96
C ASN A 49 9.91 9.06 -3.46
N GLY A 50 10.53 9.03 -4.64
CA GLY A 50 11.06 7.79 -5.21
C GLY A 50 10.11 7.06 -6.14
N CYS A 51 8.91 7.62 -6.38
CA CYS A 51 7.96 7.08 -7.35
C CYS A 51 8.06 7.88 -8.65
N GLN A 52 7.98 7.19 -9.78
CA GLN A 52 7.95 7.83 -11.09
C GLN A 52 6.65 8.62 -11.29
N SER A 53 5.54 8.01 -10.93
CA SER A 53 4.23 8.66 -10.92
C SER A 53 4.02 9.41 -9.61
N ARG A 54 3.12 10.37 -9.61
CA ARG A 54 2.75 11.07 -8.37
C ARG A 54 1.89 10.15 -7.53
N VAL A 55 2.26 9.98 -6.27
CA VAL A 55 1.50 9.22 -5.28
C VAL A 55 1.43 10.04 -4.02
N TRP A 56 0.20 10.34 -3.59
CA TRP A 56 -0.04 11.05 -2.34
C TRP A 56 -0.55 10.06 -1.31
N LEU A 57 -0.05 10.16 -0.08
CA LEU A 57 -0.44 9.27 1.01
C LEU A 57 -0.66 10.07 2.28
N HIS A 58 -1.78 9.84 2.92
CA HIS A 58 -2.11 10.42 4.22
C HIS A 58 -2.47 9.30 5.19
N ALA A 59 -2.14 9.49 6.45
CA ALA A 59 -2.46 8.54 7.50
C ALA A 59 -3.03 9.28 8.71
N LYS A 60 -3.96 8.64 9.39
CA LYS A 60 -4.54 9.16 10.64
C LYS A 60 -4.74 8.04 11.63
N MET A 61 -4.75 8.40 12.93
CA MET A 61 -5.10 7.46 14.00
C MET A 61 -6.57 7.61 14.35
N ASP A 62 -7.20 6.47 14.55
CA ASP A 62 -8.57 6.42 15.08
C ASP A 62 -8.71 5.15 15.91
N ASP A 63 -9.08 5.33 17.16
CA ASP A 63 -9.28 4.21 18.11
C ASP A 63 -8.08 3.25 18.18
N GLY A 64 -6.89 3.83 18.20
CA GLY A 64 -5.62 3.07 18.33
C GLY A 64 -5.16 2.37 17.05
N LYS A 65 -5.80 2.64 15.93
CA LYS A 65 -5.46 2.03 14.64
C LYS A 65 -5.13 3.10 13.61
N VAL A 66 -4.25 2.74 12.68
CA VAL A 66 -3.81 3.64 11.61
C VAL A 66 -4.68 3.40 10.37
N TYR A 67 -5.22 4.48 9.82
CA TYR A 67 -6.01 4.43 8.58
C TYR A 67 -5.31 5.26 7.51
N PHE A 68 -5.12 4.64 6.35
CA PHE A 68 -4.45 5.26 5.22
C PHE A 68 -5.44 5.65 4.14
N SER A 69 -5.17 6.77 3.47
CA SER A 69 -5.84 7.16 2.24
C SER A 69 -4.80 7.64 1.25
N ALA A 70 -5.09 7.53 -0.03
CA ALA A 70 -4.10 7.81 -1.07
C ALA A 70 -4.76 8.17 -2.39
N ASP A 71 -3.94 8.66 -3.32
CA ASP A 71 -4.30 8.79 -4.72
C ASP A 71 -3.03 8.74 -5.57
N SER A 72 -3.19 8.52 -6.86
CA SER A 72 -2.10 8.55 -7.82
C SER A 72 -2.62 8.98 -9.17
N ASP A 73 -1.75 9.58 -9.99
CA ASP A 73 -2.07 9.93 -11.37
C ASP A 73 -1.87 8.77 -12.35
N ALA A 74 -1.47 7.59 -11.87
CA ALA A 74 -1.28 6.39 -12.68
C ALA A 74 -2.11 5.24 -12.13
N VAL A 75 -2.88 4.55 -13.00
CA VAL A 75 -3.85 3.53 -12.59
C VAL A 75 -3.19 2.30 -11.95
N ILE A 76 -2.06 1.84 -12.46
CA ILE A 76 -1.36 0.68 -11.90
C ILE A 76 -0.77 1.05 -10.54
N THR A 77 -0.16 2.23 -10.45
CA THR A 77 0.42 2.72 -9.19
C THR A 77 -0.66 2.90 -8.13
N LYS A 78 -1.84 3.38 -8.51
CA LYS A 78 -2.98 3.49 -7.60
C LYS A 78 -3.41 2.11 -7.10
N GLY A 79 -3.41 1.10 -7.97
CA GLY A 79 -3.70 -0.28 -7.59
C GLY A 79 -2.69 -0.83 -6.58
N ILE A 80 -1.42 -0.54 -6.80
CA ILE A 80 -0.34 -0.97 -5.91
C ILE A 80 -0.48 -0.34 -4.52
N ILE A 81 -0.68 0.97 -4.44
CA ILE A 81 -0.84 1.62 -3.14
C ILE A 81 -2.10 1.12 -2.43
N ASN A 82 -3.18 0.86 -3.16
CA ASN A 82 -4.38 0.29 -2.55
C ASN A 82 -4.15 -1.13 -2.03
N LEU A 83 -3.36 -1.92 -2.71
CA LEU A 83 -2.98 -3.25 -2.23
C LEU A 83 -2.33 -3.16 -0.86
N LEU A 84 -1.39 -2.23 -0.69
CA LEU A 84 -0.72 -2.00 0.58
C LEU A 84 -1.69 -1.48 1.64
N ILE A 85 -2.60 -0.58 1.26
CA ILE A 85 -3.63 -0.06 2.17
C ILE A 85 -4.52 -1.19 2.67
N LYS A 86 -4.93 -2.12 1.81
CA LYS A 86 -5.76 -3.26 2.22
C LYS A 86 -5.08 -4.09 3.30
N VAL A 87 -3.76 -4.21 3.24
CA VAL A 87 -2.99 -5.00 4.21
C VAL A 87 -2.79 -4.25 5.53
N LEU A 88 -2.45 -2.97 5.45
CA LEU A 88 -1.93 -2.23 6.60
C LEU A 88 -2.93 -1.29 7.26
N SER A 89 -3.94 -0.80 6.52
CA SER A 89 -4.92 0.13 7.07
C SER A 89 -5.83 -0.57 8.09
N GLY A 90 -6.17 0.13 9.15
CA GLY A 90 -7.01 -0.44 10.21
C GLY A 90 -6.26 -1.33 11.19
N GLN A 91 -4.94 -1.27 11.18
CA GLN A 91 -4.08 -2.07 12.08
C GLN A 91 -3.40 -1.17 13.11
N LYS A 92 -2.95 -1.76 14.21
CA LYS A 92 -2.19 -1.03 15.21
C LYS A 92 -0.82 -0.63 14.68
N PRO A 93 -0.26 0.52 15.11
CA PRO A 93 1.09 0.91 14.66
C PRO A 93 2.15 -0.17 14.88
N SER A 94 2.13 -0.85 16.04
CA SER A 94 3.10 -1.91 16.35
C SER A 94 2.98 -3.09 15.38
N ASP A 95 1.78 -3.43 14.96
CA ASP A 95 1.55 -4.54 14.03
C ASP A 95 2.06 -4.17 12.62
N ILE A 96 1.87 -2.91 12.23
CA ILE A 96 2.38 -2.42 10.93
C ILE A 96 3.90 -2.47 10.92
N ILE A 97 4.55 -1.97 11.97
CA ILE A 97 6.01 -1.94 12.07
C ILE A 97 6.59 -3.36 12.03
N ALA A 98 5.91 -4.32 12.65
CA ALA A 98 6.35 -5.71 12.70
C ALA A 98 5.99 -6.53 11.47
N ALA A 99 5.23 -5.96 10.53
CA ALA A 99 4.72 -6.72 9.39
C ALA A 99 5.84 -7.20 8.47
N ASP A 100 5.76 -8.47 8.07
CA ASP A 100 6.62 -9.06 7.06
C ASP A 100 5.94 -8.88 5.71
N MET A 101 6.57 -8.10 4.83
CA MET A 101 6.00 -7.78 3.52
C MET A 101 6.49 -8.71 2.40
N SER A 102 7.04 -9.88 2.76
CA SER A 102 7.53 -10.86 1.78
C SER A 102 6.42 -11.42 0.89
N PHE A 103 5.14 -11.27 1.28
CA PHE A 103 4.03 -11.69 0.43
C PHE A 103 4.07 -11.00 -0.95
N LEU A 104 4.67 -9.82 -1.04
CA LEU A 104 4.86 -9.12 -2.32
C LEU A 104 5.72 -9.93 -3.28
N ASP A 105 6.72 -10.65 -2.74
CA ASP A 105 7.54 -11.56 -3.54
C ASP A 105 6.77 -12.82 -3.91
N GLU A 106 5.93 -13.31 -2.99
CA GLU A 106 5.11 -14.50 -3.26
C GLU A 106 4.15 -14.28 -4.42
N ILE A 107 3.57 -13.09 -4.54
CA ILE A 107 2.67 -12.77 -5.66
C ILE A 107 3.45 -12.36 -6.91
N GLY A 108 4.79 -12.28 -6.83
CA GLY A 108 5.66 -11.98 -7.97
C GLY A 108 5.63 -10.53 -8.41
N LEU A 109 5.15 -9.63 -7.58
CA LEU A 109 4.92 -8.24 -7.97
C LEU A 109 6.21 -7.53 -8.36
N LYS A 110 7.28 -7.70 -7.54
CA LYS A 110 8.56 -7.04 -7.81
C LYS A 110 9.19 -7.50 -9.13
N GLU A 111 9.05 -8.79 -9.45
CA GLU A 111 9.65 -9.37 -10.64
C GLU A 111 8.99 -8.87 -11.93
N HIS A 112 7.72 -8.50 -11.86
CA HIS A 112 6.94 -8.13 -13.02
C HIS A 112 6.72 -6.62 -13.16
N LEU A 113 7.21 -5.83 -12.20
CA LEU A 113 7.23 -4.38 -12.32
C LEU A 113 8.54 -3.92 -12.96
N SER A 114 8.49 -2.80 -13.68
CA SER A 114 9.72 -2.15 -14.13
C SER A 114 10.58 -1.79 -12.93
N PRO A 115 11.91 -1.61 -13.08
CA PRO A 115 12.76 -1.20 -11.96
C PRO A 115 12.26 0.07 -11.26
N THR A 116 11.78 1.04 -12.02
CA THR A 116 11.26 2.29 -11.48
C THR A 116 10.02 2.06 -10.61
N ARG A 117 9.08 1.23 -11.09
CA ARG A 117 7.88 0.90 -10.31
C ARG A 117 8.20 0.04 -9.08
N SER A 118 9.17 -0.86 -9.20
CA SER A 118 9.63 -1.67 -8.08
C SER A 118 10.23 -0.79 -6.99
N ASN A 119 11.03 0.21 -7.37
CA ASN A 119 11.57 1.17 -6.42
C ASN A 119 10.45 2.00 -5.77
N GLY A 120 9.44 2.37 -6.55
CA GLY A 120 8.27 3.09 -6.03
C GLY A 120 7.50 2.26 -5.00
N LEU A 121 7.35 0.96 -5.24
CA LEU A 121 6.72 0.06 -4.28
C LEU A 121 7.47 0.06 -2.95
N LEU A 122 8.80 -0.04 -2.98
CA LEU A 122 9.61 0.00 -1.77
C LEU A 122 9.45 1.34 -1.03
N SER A 123 9.39 2.45 -1.77
CA SER A 123 9.18 3.77 -1.20
C SER A 123 7.81 3.89 -0.52
N MET A 124 6.77 3.31 -1.12
CA MET A 124 5.43 3.28 -0.52
C MET A 124 5.43 2.52 0.81
N VAL A 125 6.01 1.33 0.83
CA VAL A 125 6.10 0.51 2.05
C VAL A 125 6.85 1.28 3.13
N LYS A 126 7.98 1.85 2.78
CA LYS A 126 8.82 2.61 3.72
C LYS A 126 8.04 3.79 4.32
N GLN A 127 7.31 4.54 3.49
CA GLN A 127 6.55 5.68 3.96
C GLN A 127 5.42 5.26 4.92
N MET A 128 4.73 4.17 4.61
CA MET A 128 3.67 3.65 5.49
C MET A 128 4.25 3.20 6.83
N MET A 129 5.42 2.56 6.83
CA MET A 129 6.11 2.17 8.05
C MET A 129 6.53 3.38 8.88
N LEU A 130 7.00 4.46 8.22
CA LEU A 130 7.38 5.70 8.91
C LEU A 130 6.18 6.35 9.59
N TYR A 131 5.02 6.39 8.94
CA TYR A 131 3.80 6.87 9.58
C TYR A 131 3.48 6.07 10.84
N ALA A 132 3.59 4.74 10.76
CA ALA A 132 3.31 3.87 11.90
C ALA A 132 4.30 4.12 13.04
N GLU A 133 5.57 4.34 12.74
CA GLU A 133 6.59 4.65 13.75
C GLU A 133 6.29 5.96 14.46
N VAL A 134 5.91 7.00 13.72
CA VAL A 134 5.54 8.30 14.29
C VAL A 134 4.34 8.15 15.23
N PHE A 135 3.30 7.45 14.78
CA PHE A 135 2.12 7.23 15.59
C PHE A 135 2.42 6.37 16.83
N SER A 136 3.30 5.38 16.70
CA SER A 136 3.70 4.54 17.82
C SER A 136 4.39 5.35 18.93
N GLN A 137 5.22 6.32 18.54
CA GLN A 137 5.94 7.18 19.49
C GLN A 137 5.02 8.21 20.12
N ALA A 138 4.07 8.75 19.36
CA ALA A 138 3.21 9.83 19.83
C ALA A 138 1.96 9.32 20.56
N GLY A 139 1.52 8.12 20.21
CA GLY A 139 0.20 7.62 20.61
C GLY A 139 0.18 6.69 21.79
N ASN A 140 1.31 6.51 22.45
CA ASN A 140 1.39 5.53 23.50
C ASN A 140 0.41 5.54 24.57
#